data_1c1930bd68cfd67444a90769322933f2
#
_entry.id   1c1930bd68cfd67444a90769322933f2
#
_cell.length_a   1.000
_cell.length_b   1.000
_cell.length_c   1.000
_cell.angle_alpha   90.00
_cell.angle_beta   90.00
_cell.angle_gamma   90.00
#
_symmetry.space_group_name_H-M   'P 1'
#
loop_
_entity.id
_entity.type
_entity.pdbx_description
1 polymer ?
#
loop_
_entity_poly.entity_id
_entity_poly.type
_entity_poly.pdbx_seq_one_letter_code
_entity_poly.pdbx_strand_id
1 'polypeptide(L)'
;MEKLVLASRSPRRCELLSRIGLTFETDAPDVDETCNLPAGEAVGILSRRKAEAAAKAHPGCFILAADTLVSFNEEALGKPRDPRDAVRMLRMLSGQTHQVYTGVTVMTPDGRVFSSTDRTDVTFAPVDDAEIEAYVLTGEPMDKAGAYALQGRAGMWVTHLDGSDTSVIGLPLYLVRSLLLQAGYPLLPADGTHHID
;
A
#
# COMPACT_ATOMS: atom_id res chain seq x y z
N MET A 1 7.99 -25.45 -4.77
CA MET A 1 7.75 -24.20 -4.02
C MET A 1 6.50 -23.56 -4.61
N GLU A 2 5.54 -23.19 -3.78
CA GLU A 2 4.31 -22.55 -4.25
C GLU A 2 4.63 -21.17 -4.81
N LYS A 3 4.07 -20.84 -5.98
CA LYS A 3 4.34 -19.57 -6.64
C LYS A 3 3.46 -18.48 -6.04
N LEU A 4 4.08 -17.34 -5.73
CA LEU A 4 3.42 -16.11 -5.28
C LEU A 4 3.53 -15.04 -6.37
N VAL A 5 2.41 -14.38 -6.68
CA VAL A 5 2.36 -13.24 -7.59
C VAL A 5 1.89 -12.02 -6.81
N LEU A 6 2.67 -10.95 -6.87
CA LEU A 6 2.29 -9.64 -6.35
C LEU A 6 1.59 -8.84 -7.46
N ALA A 7 0.28 -8.62 -7.31
CA ALA A 7 -0.55 -7.87 -8.25
C ALA A 7 -0.38 -6.35 -8.04
N SER A 8 0.81 -5.82 -8.34
CA SER A 8 1.13 -4.40 -8.13
C SER A 8 2.29 -3.91 -9.00
N ARG A 9 2.19 -2.64 -9.49
CA ARG A 9 3.30 -1.89 -10.12
C ARG A 9 4.15 -1.10 -9.13
N SER A 10 3.77 -1.07 -7.85
CA SER A 10 4.44 -0.24 -6.86
C SER A 10 5.82 -0.78 -6.50
N PRO A 11 6.92 -0.06 -6.81
CA PRO A 11 8.27 -0.49 -6.40
C PRO A 11 8.40 -0.65 -4.88
N ARG A 12 7.70 0.20 -4.12
CA ARG A 12 7.70 0.17 -2.65
C ARG A 12 7.13 -1.14 -2.09
N ARG A 13 6.06 -1.66 -2.69
CA ARG A 13 5.48 -2.95 -2.29
C ARG A 13 6.41 -4.12 -2.62
N CYS A 14 7.07 -4.06 -3.78
CA CYS A 14 8.08 -5.04 -4.14
C CYS A 14 9.24 -5.03 -3.15
N GLU A 15 9.75 -3.84 -2.79
CA GLU A 15 10.83 -3.67 -1.82
C GLU A 15 10.44 -4.23 -0.44
N LEU A 16 9.24 -3.89 0.08
CA LEU A 16 8.74 -4.39 1.36
C LEU A 16 8.64 -5.92 1.37
N LEU A 17 8.11 -6.51 0.29
CA LEU A 17 7.96 -7.96 0.20
C LEU A 17 9.31 -8.68 0.06
N SER A 18 10.25 -8.11 -0.71
CA SER A 18 11.62 -8.62 -0.84
C SER A 18 12.39 -8.55 0.48
N ARG A 19 12.20 -7.49 1.27
CA ARG A 19 12.85 -7.29 2.58
C ARG A 19 12.55 -8.41 3.57
N ILE A 20 11.39 -9.06 3.46
CA ILE A 20 11.02 -10.21 4.30
C ILE A 20 11.40 -11.56 3.68
N GLY A 21 12.19 -11.57 2.60
CA GLY A 21 12.75 -12.77 1.99
C GLY A 21 11.77 -13.61 1.16
N LEU A 22 10.60 -13.08 0.81
CA LEU A 22 9.66 -13.81 -0.05
C LEU A 22 10.09 -13.70 -1.52
N THR A 23 10.02 -14.84 -2.21
CA THR A 23 10.19 -14.91 -3.67
C THR A 23 8.83 -14.79 -4.34
N PHE A 24 8.69 -13.87 -5.30
CA PHE A 24 7.45 -13.59 -6.00
C PHE A 24 7.70 -13.11 -7.42
N GLU A 25 6.69 -13.30 -8.27
CA GLU A 25 6.58 -12.63 -9.57
C GLU A 25 5.73 -11.37 -9.42
N THR A 26 5.86 -10.39 -10.32
CA THR A 26 5.01 -9.20 -10.34
C THR A 26 4.12 -9.21 -11.56
N ASP A 27 2.84 -8.92 -11.35
CA ASP A 27 1.89 -8.58 -12.41
C ASP A 27 1.12 -7.33 -11.96
N ALA A 28 0.66 -6.56 -12.93
CA ALA A 28 -0.05 -5.34 -12.65
C ALA A 28 -1.27 -5.22 -13.57
N PRO A 29 -2.32 -5.98 -13.27
CA PRO A 29 -3.51 -5.99 -14.08
C PRO A 29 -4.13 -4.60 -14.13
N ASP A 30 -4.59 -4.22 -15.31
CA ASP A 30 -5.40 -3.02 -15.48
C ASP A 30 -6.82 -3.31 -14.97
N VAL A 31 -7.24 -2.57 -13.96
CA VAL A 31 -8.56 -2.70 -13.34
C VAL A 31 -9.19 -1.33 -13.16
N ASP A 32 -10.50 -1.27 -13.17
CA ASP A 32 -11.22 -0.06 -12.79
C ASP A 32 -10.99 0.25 -11.32
N GLU A 33 -10.26 1.34 -11.05
CA GLU A 33 -9.98 1.86 -9.71
C GLU A 33 -11.04 2.85 -9.21
N THR A 34 -12.14 3.04 -9.95
CA THR A 34 -13.25 3.90 -9.51
C THR A 34 -14.00 3.26 -8.36
N CYS A 35 -14.05 3.94 -7.21
CA CYS A 35 -14.79 3.52 -6.04
C CYS A 35 -15.26 4.74 -5.24
N ASN A 36 -16.59 4.89 -5.09
CA ASN A 36 -17.22 6.02 -4.40
C ASN A 36 -17.61 5.67 -2.96
N LEU A 37 -16.83 4.81 -2.32
CA LEU A 37 -17.01 4.40 -0.93
C LEU A 37 -15.99 5.09 -0.02
N PRO A 38 -16.22 5.12 1.31
CA PRO A 38 -15.22 5.57 2.26
C PRO A 38 -13.89 4.84 2.05
N ALA A 39 -12.77 5.53 2.28
CA ALA A 39 -11.42 5.03 1.95
C ALA A 39 -11.14 3.63 2.53
N GLY A 40 -11.58 3.37 3.78
CA GLY A 40 -11.39 2.07 4.43
C GLY A 40 -12.11 0.89 3.75
N GLU A 41 -13.28 1.14 3.14
CA GLU A 41 -14.01 0.14 2.36
C GLU A 41 -13.46 0.02 0.94
N ALA A 42 -13.17 1.17 0.32
CA ALA A 42 -12.69 1.25 -1.05
C ALA A 42 -11.40 0.44 -1.25
N VAL A 43 -10.40 0.56 -0.36
CA VAL A 43 -9.13 -0.18 -0.49
C VAL A 43 -9.29 -1.70 -0.42
N GLY A 44 -10.25 -2.19 0.36
CA GLY A 44 -10.59 -3.61 0.40
C GLY A 44 -11.14 -4.12 -0.93
N ILE A 45 -12.06 -3.36 -1.53
CA ILE A 45 -12.66 -3.68 -2.84
C ILE A 45 -11.60 -3.60 -3.95
N LEU A 46 -10.79 -2.54 -3.95
CA LEU A 46 -9.78 -2.31 -4.99
C LEU A 46 -8.66 -3.37 -4.93
N SER A 47 -8.19 -3.73 -3.73
CA SER A 47 -7.22 -4.82 -3.58
C SER A 47 -7.79 -6.16 -4.08
N ARG A 48 -9.07 -6.43 -3.79
CA ARG A 48 -9.75 -7.64 -4.27
C ARG A 48 -9.90 -7.66 -5.80
N ARG A 49 -10.32 -6.55 -6.43
CA ARG A 49 -10.39 -6.45 -7.91
C ARG A 49 -9.04 -6.76 -8.56
N LYS A 50 -7.95 -6.21 -8.00
CA LYS A 50 -6.57 -6.47 -8.47
C LYS A 50 -6.20 -7.95 -8.32
N ALA A 51 -6.51 -8.56 -7.18
CA ALA A 51 -6.26 -9.98 -6.94
C ALA A 51 -7.03 -10.88 -7.92
N GLU A 52 -8.33 -10.63 -8.11
CA GLU A 52 -9.18 -11.40 -9.02
C GLU A 52 -8.73 -11.28 -10.49
N ALA A 53 -8.26 -10.09 -10.90
CA ALA A 53 -7.73 -9.90 -12.25
C ALA A 53 -6.41 -10.65 -12.46
N ALA A 54 -5.47 -10.58 -11.50
CA ALA A 54 -4.20 -11.30 -11.57
C ALA A 54 -4.40 -12.83 -11.51
N ALA A 55 -5.35 -13.32 -10.70
CA ALA A 55 -5.64 -14.75 -10.61
C ALA A 55 -6.07 -15.39 -11.95
N LYS A 56 -6.76 -14.63 -12.80
CA LYS A 56 -7.13 -15.08 -14.15
C LYS A 56 -5.92 -15.28 -15.07
N ALA A 57 -4.90 -14.43 -14.92
CA ALA A 57 -3.67 -14.50 -15.70
C ALA A 57 -2.66 -15.53 -15.14
N HIS A 58 -2.74 -15.85 -13.84
CA HIS A 58 -1.81 -16.73 -13.13
C HIS A 58 -2.53 -17.90 -12.44
N PRO A 59 -3.15 -18.82 -13.20
CA PRO A 59 -3.84 -19.96 -12.62
C PRO A 59 -2.88 -20.85 -11.83
N GLY A 60 -3.31 -21.32 -10.67
CA GLY A 60 -2.50 -22.19 -9.80
C GLY A 60 -1.45 -21.49 -8.96
N CYS A 61 -1.45 -20.14 -8.93
CA CYS A 61 -0.57 -19.34 -8.08
C CYS A 61 -1.33 -18.75 -6.88
N PHE A 62 -0.59 -18.45 -5.81
CA PHE A 62 -1.07 -17.52 -4.79
C PHE A 62 -0.95 -16.09 -5.33
N ILE A 63 -1.97 -15.30 -5.10
CA ILE A 63 -2.00 -13.89 -5.51
C ILE A 63 -2.04 -13.01 -4.26
N LEU A 64 -1.15 -12.03 -4.19
CA LEU A 64 -1.15 -10.97 -3.19
C LEU A 64 -1.42 -9.64 -3.88
N ALA A 65 -2.45 -8.93 -3.45
CA ALA A 65 -2.76 -7.60 -3.93
C ALA A 65 -2.95 -6.62 -2.78
N ALA A 66 -2.66 -5.35 -3.01
CA ALA A 66 -2.93 -4.29 -2.05
C ALA A 66 -3.36 -3.01 -2.76
N ASP A 67 -4.13 -2.20 -2.02
CA ASP A 67 -4.49 -0.85 -2.43
C ASP A 67 -4.39 0.11 -1.25
N THR A 68 -4.05 1.39 -1.50
CA THR A 68 -3.80 2.37 -0.44
C THR A 68 -4.44 3.70 -0.79
N LEU A 69 -5.20 4.24 0.17
CA LEU A 69 -5.80 5.57 0.10
C LEU A 69 -5.49 6.36 1.37
N VAL A 70 -5.29 7.66 1.21
CA VAL A 70 -5.26 8.63 2.31
C VAL A 70 -6.66 9.19 2.50
N SER A 71 -7.08 9.42 3.75
CA SER A 71 -8.34 10.07 4.07
C SER A 71 -8.10 11.22 5.05
N PHE A 72 -8.72 12.35 4.78
CA PHE A 72 -8.72 13.49 5.69
C PHE A 72 -10.12 14.12 5.71
N ASN A 73 -10.72 14.24 6.88
CA ASN A 73 -12.10 14.72 7.06
C ASN A 73 -13.10 14.01 6.13
N GLU A 74 -13.01 12.68 6.07
CA GLU A 74 -13.84 11.81 5.21
C GLU A 74 -13.59 11.97 3.69
N GLU A 75 -12.76 12.92 3.25
CA GLU A 75 -12.34 13.06 1.87
C GLU A 75 -11.23 12.03 1.56
N ALA A 76 -11.44 11.20 0.56
CA ALA A 76 -10.41 10.28 0.06
C ALA A 76 -9.43 11.03 -0.85
N LEU A 77 -8.16 11.05 -0.48
CA LEU A 77 -7.07 11.66 -1.23
C LEU A 77 -6.29 10.58 -1.98
N GLY A 78 -6.61 10.39 -3.24
CA GLY A 78 -5.86 9.54 -4.16
C GLY A 78 -4.54 10.20 -4.60
N LYS A 79 -4.03 9.77 -5.77
CA LYS A 79 -2.88 10.42 -6.40
C LYS A 79 -3.28 11.83 -6.88
N PRO A 80 -2.40 12.84 -6.73
CA PRO A 80 -2.69 14.17 -7.26
C PRO A 80 -2.78 14.15 -8.79
N ARG A 81 -3.71 14.92 -9.33
CA ARG A 81 -3.95 15.03 -10.77
C ARG A 81 -2.86 15.85 -11.48
N ASP A 82 -2.33 16.83 -10.75
CA ASP A 82 -1.31 17.76 -11.21
C ASP A 82 -0.54 18.37 -10.00
N PRO A 83 0.54 19.15 -10.23
CA PRO A 83 1.29 19.76 -9.13
C PRO A 83 0.46 20.71 -8.25
N ARG A 84 -0.57 21.39 -8.78
CA ARG A 84 -1.45 22.24 -7.99
C ARG A 84 -2.32 21.44 -7.03
N ASP A 85 -2.81 20.30 -7.50
CA ASP A 85 -3.58 19.37 -6.66
C ASP A 85 -2.71 18.77 -5.56
N ALA A 86 -1.43 18.47 -5.85
CA ALA A 86 -0.47 18.02 -4.85
C ALA A 86 -0.25 19.10 -3.75
N VAL A 87 -0.06 20.37 -4.13
CA VAL A 87 0.04 21.48 -3.18
C VAL A 87 -1.22 21.60 -2.33
N ARG A 88 -2.41 21.51 -2.95
CA ARG A 88 -3.70 21.54 -2.23
C ARG A 88 -3.77 20.43 -1.18
N MET A 89 -3.47 19.20 -1.56
CA MET A 89 -3.50 18.04 -0.65
C MET A 89 -2.54 18.24 0.53
N LEU A 90 -1.29 18.64 0.26
CA LEU A 90 -0.28 18.83 1.30
C LEU A 90 -0.63 19.97 2.26
N ARG A 91 -1.21 21.09 1.76
CA ARG A 91 -1.74 22.17 2.62
C ARG A 91 -2.85 21.68 3.55
N MET A 92 -3.73 20.78 3.06
CA MET A 92 -4.78 20.19 3.90
C MET A 92 -4.21 19.32 5.01
N LEU A 93 -3.10 18.62 4.77
CA LEU A 93 -2.47 17.71 5.72
C LEU A 93 -1.48 18.40 6.67
N SER A 94 -0.97 19.59 6.33
CA SER A 94 -0.01 20.35 7.14
C SER A 94 -0.55 20.61 8.54
N GLY A 95 0.18 20.20 9.58
CA GLY A 95 -0.19 20.36 10.98
C GLY A 95 -1.40 19.52 11.43
N GLN A 96 -1.82 18.55 10.64
CA GLN A 96 -3.02 17.74 10.90
C GLN A 96 -2.70 16.25 11.08
N THR A 97 -3.65 15.53 11.67
CA THR A 97 -3.69 14.07 11.68
C THR A 97 -4.65 13.57 10.61
N HIS A 98 -4.18 12.68 9.77
CA HIS A 98 -4.96 12.05 8.70
C HIS A 98 -4.84 10.53 8.78
N GLN A 99 -5.70 9.81 8.06
CA GLN A 99 -5.74 8.37 8.04
C GLN A 99 -5.17 7.84 6.73
N VAL A 100 -4.37 6.78 6.84
CA VAL A 100 -3.95 5.95 5.69
C VAL A 100 -4.59 4.59 5.84
N TYR A 101 -5.35 4.20 4.84
CA TYR A 101 -5.96 2.88 4.74
C TYR A 101 -5.25 2.05 3.70
N THR A 102 -4.91 0.81 4.05
CA THR A 102 -4.36 -0.16 3.08
C THR A 102 -5.13 -1.46 3.16
N GLY A 103 -5.82 -1.79 2.08
CA GLY A 103 -6.48 -3.08 1.87
C GLY A 103 -5.49 -4.09 1.31
N VAL A 104 -5.52 -5.30 1.86
CA VAL A 104 -4.72 -6.44 1.39
C VAL A 104 -5.63 -7.60 1.08
N THR A 105 -5.42 -8.24 -0.06
CA THR A 105 -6.14 -9.44 -0.47
C THR A 105 -5.14 -10.52 -0.88
N VAL A 106 -5.34 -11.73 -0.35
CA VAL A 106 -4.65 -12.95 -0.76
C VAL A 106 -5.67 -13.89 -1.39
N MET A 107 -5.35 -14.42 -2.57
CA MET A 107 -6.12 -15.49 -3.20
C MET A 107 -5.27 -16.76 -3.31
N THR A 108 -5.86 -17.90 -2.99
CA THR A 108 -5.23 -19.21 -3.12
C THR A 108 -5.39 -19.77 -4.53
N PRO A 109 -4.57 -20.77 -4.91
CA PRO A 109 -4.71 -21.48 -6.20
C PRO A 109 -6.08 -22.11 -6.45
N ASP A 110 -6.79 -22.50 -5.38
CA ASP A 110 -8.15 -23.05 -5.42
C ASP A 110 -9.26 -22.00 -5.36
N GLY A 111 -8.90 -20.69 -5.37
CA GLY A 111 -9.83 -19.58 -5.49
C GLY A 111 -10.40 -19.07 -4.16
N ARG A 112 -9.94 -19.54 -3.00
CA ARG A 112 -10.32 -18.94 -1.71
C ARG A 112 -9.73 -17.55 -1.58
N VAL A 113 -10.47 -16.63 -0.96
CA VAL A 113 -10.10 -15.22 -0.82
C VAL A 113 -10.01 -14.85 0.65
N PHE A 114 -8.90 -14.24 1.03
CA PHE A 114 -8.64 -13.71 2.35
C PHE A 114 -8.33 -12.22 2.20
N SER A 115 -9.11 -11.37 2.83
CA SER A 115 -8.95 -9.92 2.71
C SER A 115 -9.09 -9.24 4.07
N SER A 116 -8.32 -8.19 4.27
CA SER A 116 -8.46 -7.31 5.43
C SER A 116 -7.93 -5.92 5.10
N THR A 117 -8.33 -4.93 5.88
CA THR A 117 -7.88 -3.54 5.76
C THR A 117 -7.18 -3.12 7.04
N ASP A 118 -6.07 -2.42 6.89
CA ASP A 118 -5.35 -1.74 7.96
C ASP A 118 -5.60 -0.22 7.91
N ARG A 119 -5.61 0.41 9.07
CA ARG A 119 -5.65 1.85 9.24
C ARG A 119 -4.46 2.30 10.08
N THR A 120 -3.82 3.36 9.64
CA THR A 120 -2.76 4.04 10.38
C THR A 120 -3.05 5.54 10.40
N ASP A 121 -2.99 6.14 11.58
CA ASP A 121 -3.10 7.58 11.75
C ASP A 121 -1.71 8.21 11.66
N VAL A 122 -1.57 9.24 10.82
CA VAL A 122 -0.31 9.95 10.58
C VAL A 122 -0.49 11.41 10.90
N THR A 123 0.37 11.97 11.76
CA THR A 123 0.35 13.38 12.13
C THR A 123 1.53 14.11 11.49
N PHE A 124 1.25 15.20 10.79
CA PHE A 124 2.27 16.10 10.24
C PHE A 124 2.56 17.27 11.17
N ALA A 125 3.82 17.69 11.21
CA ALA A 125 4.19 19.04 11.65
C ALA A 125 3.51 20.10 10.78
N PRO A 126 3.36 21.35 11.26
CA PRO A 126 3.07 22.47 10.38
C PRO A 126 4.19 22.63 9.35
N VAL A 127 3.82 22.67 8.07
CA VAL A 127 4.73 22.86 6.92
C VAL A 127 4.32 24.11 6.20
N ASP A 128 5.25 24.99 5.89
CA ASP A 128 4.95 26.22 5.18
C ASP A 128 4.80 26.02 3.66
N ASP A 129 4.22 27.01 3.00
CA ASP A 129 3.93 26.94 1.56
C ASP A 129 5.20 26.81 0.71
N ALA A 130 6.30 27.45 1.10
CA ALA A 130 7.55 27.40 0.34
C ALA A 130 8.17 26.00 0.38
N GLU A 131 8.09 25.34 1.54
CA GLU A 131 8.56 23.96 1.71
C GLU A 131 7.68 22.97 0.94
N ILE A 132 6.35 23.14 0.97
CA ILE A 132 5.41 22.33 0.19
C ILE A 132 5.68 22.48 -1.31
N GLU A 133 5.84 23.71 -1.82
CA GLU A 133 6.09 23.96 -3.23
C GLU A 133 7.45 23.39 -3.67
N ALA A 134 8.49 23.55 -2.86
CA ALA A 134 9.80 22.95 -3.12
C ALA A 134 9.74 21.42 -3.17
N TYR A 135 8.96 20.80 -2.30
CA TYR A 135 8.75 19.33 -2.32
C TYR A 135 8.00 18.91 -3.59
N VAL A 136 6.96 19.62 -3.99
CA VAL A 136 6.20 19.28 -5.20
C VAL A 136 7.07 19.38 -6.46
N LEU A 137 7.99 20.36 -6.52
CA LEU A 137 8.93 20.50 -7.63
C LEU A 137 9.89 19.30 -7.79
N THR A 138 10.09 18.47 -6.76
CA THR A 138 10.88 17.25 -6.87
C THR A 138 10.21 16.17 -7.74
N GLY A 139 8.91 16.28 -7.98
CA GLY A 139 8.11 15.24 -8.65
C GLY A 139 7.76 14.05 -7.76
N GLU A 140 8.33 13.94 -6.55
CA GLU A 140 8.11 12.82 -5.63
C GLU A 140 6.64 12.59 -5.27
N PRO A 141 5.77 13.61 -5.08
CA PRO A 141 4.36 13.44 -4.71
C PRO A 141 3.49 12.74 -5.75
N MET A 142 3.84 12.83 -7.04
CA MET A 142 2.89 12.67 -8.15
C MET A 142 2.30 11.27 -8.33
N ASP A 143 2.95 10.24 -7.83
CA ASP A 143 2.47 8.84 -7.91
C ASP A 143 1.94 8.29 -6.57
N LYS A 144 1.66 9.18 -5.60
CA LYS A 144 1.35 8.80 -4.22
C LYS A 144 -0.02 9.30 -3.75
N ALA A 145 -0.77 8.44 -3.06
CA ALA A 145 -1.99 8.85 -2.38
C ALA A 145 -1.67 9.92 -1.32
N GLY A 146 -2.49 10.99 -1.25
CA GLY A 146 -2.26 12.11 -0.36
C GLY A 146 -1.04 12.98 -0.72
N ALA A 147 -0.43 12.75 -1.90
CA ALA A 147 0.70 13.53 -2.42
C ALA A 147 1.98 13.48 -1.54
N TYR A 148 2.25 12.39 -0.80
CA TYR A 148 3.48 12.28 -0.02
C TYR A 148 4.03 10.85 0.08
N ALA A 149 5.33 10.74 0.37
CA ALA A 149 6.00 9.47 0.66
C ALA A 149 6.60 9.48 2.06
N LEU A 150 6.18 8.53 2.91
CA LEU A 150 6.78 8.33 4.22
C LEU A 150 8.28 7.98 4.13
N GLN A 151 8.67 7.19 3.12
CA GLN A 151 10.07 6.80 2.88
C GLN A 151 10.88 7.88 2.15
N GLY A 152 10.24 8.96 1.73
CA GLY A 152 10.86 10.06 1.02
C GLY A 152 11.09 11.28 1.89
N ARG A 153 11.22 12.44 1.24
CA ARG A 153 11.48 13.73 1.90
C ARG A 153 10.37 14.13 2.87
N ALA A 154 9.11 13.83 2.53
CA ALA A 154 7.98 14.16 3.40
C ALA A 154 7.97 13.36 4.72
N GLY A 155 8.78 12.32 4.85
CA GLY A 155 9.00 11.65 6.13
C GLY A 155 9.52 12.59 7.24
N MET A 156 10.19 13.70 6.88
CA MET A 156 10.63 14.74 7.83
C MET A 156 9.47 15.50 8.49
N TRP A 157 8.28 15.48 7.87
CA TRP A 157 7.09 16.18 8.39
C TRP A 157 6.29 15.31 9.37
N VAL A 158 6.53 14.01 9.41
CA VAL A 158 5.79 13.10 10.29
C VAL A 158 6.29 13.23 11.71
N THR A 159 5.42 13.69 12.60
CA THR A 159 5.70 13.84 14.04
C THR A 159 5.19 12.66 14.86
N HIS A 160 4.15 11.99 14.38
CA HIS A 160 3.57 10.84 15.05
C HIS A 160 2.93 9.88 14.04
N LEU A 161 3.00 8.59 14.36
CA LEU A 161 2.38 7.53 13.61
C LEU A 161 1.76 6.55 14.60
N ASP A 162 0.43 6.35 14.50
CA ASP A 162 -0.30 5.37 15.30
C ASP A 162 -0.81 4.26 14.37
N GLY A 163 -0.08 3.12 14.36
CA GLY A 163 -0.32 1.99 13.48
C GLY A 163 0.96 1.43 12.85
N SER A 164 0.91 1.08 11.57
CA SER A 164 2.01 0.45 10.84
C SER A 164 2.62 1.38 9.79
N ASP A 165 3.93 1.63 9.89
CA ASP A 165 4.72 2.34 8.86
C ASP A 165 4.61 1.65 7.51
N THR A 166 4.67 0.31 7.48
CA THR A 166 4.55 -0.46 6.24
C THR A 166 3.16 -0.36 5.62
N SER A 167 2.12 -0.08 6.41
CA SER A 167 0.78 0.25 5.90
C SER A 167 0.78 1.58 5.16
N VAL A 168 1.39 2.62 5.76
CA VAL A 168 1.52 3.94 5.13
C VAL A 168 2.33 3.87 3.83
N ILE A 169 3.37 3.04 3.79
CA ILE A 169 4.17 2.78 2.58
C ILE A 169 3.33 2.04 1.51
N GLY A 170 2.34 1.24 1.95
CA GLY A 170 1.36 0.61 1.08
C GLY A 170 1.30 -0.92 1.09
N LEU A 171 1.95 -1.58 2.07
CA LEU A 171 1.87 -3.03 2.26
C LEU A 171 2.11 -3.38 3.74
N PRO A 172 1.08 -3.45 4.59
CA PRO A 172 1.22 -3.77 6.01
C PRO A 172 1.71 -5.21 6.19
N LEU A 173 3.00 -5.37 6.48
CA LEU A 173 3.68 -6.69 6.50
C LEU A 173 3.08 -7.65 7.54
N TYR A 174 2.64 -7.14 8.69
CA TYR A 174 1.98 -7.97 9.70
C TYR A 174 0.66 -8.56 9.18
N LEU A 175 -0.10 -7.77 8.40
CA LEU A 175 -1.36 -8.20 7.80
C LEU A 175 -1.11 -9.17 6.65
N VAL A 176 -0.12 -8.88 5.81
CA VAL A 176 0.35 -9.80 4.74
C VAL A 176 0.71 -11.16 5.34
N ARG A 177 1.51 -11.18 6.41
CA ARG A 177 1.84 -12.41 7.14
C ARG A 177 0.59 -13.16 7.61
N SER A 178 -0.34 -12.45 8.25
CA SER A 178 -1.56 -13.05 8.77
C SER A 178 -2.40 -13.70 7.68
N LEU A 179 -2.62 -12.98 6.57
CA LEU A 179 -3.44 -13.47 5.45
C LEU A 179 -2.76 -14.62 4.68
N LEU A 180 -1.45 -14.57 4.48
CA LEU A 180 -0.70 -15.66 3.84
C LEU A 180 -0.75 -16.93 4.68
N LEU A 181 -0.62 -16.84 6.01
CA LEU A 181 -0.76 -17.98 6.90
C LEU A 181 -2.19 -18.57 6.88
N GLN A 182 -3.22 -17.73 6.91
CA GLN A 182 -4.62 -18.16 6.79
C GLN A 182 -4.88 -18.84 5.43
N ALA A 183 -4.23 -18.36 4.39
CA ALA A 183 -4.31 -18.95 3.06
C ALA A 183 -3.53 -20.27 2.93
N GLY A 184 -2.69 -20.62 3.90
CA GLY A 184 -1.85 -21.81 3.88
C GLY A 184 -0.54 -21.65 3.10
N TYR A 185 -0.11 -20.41 2.81
CA TYR A 185 1.16 -20.14 2.14
C TYR A 185 2.34 -20.36 3.10
N PRO A 186 3.38 -21.14 2.73
CA PRO A 186 4.56 -21.36 3.56
C PRO A 186 5.45 -20.12 3.59
N LEU A 187 5.43 -19.38 4.72
CA LEU A 187 6.21 -18.15 4.87
C LEU A 187 7.70 -18.39 5.15
N LEU A 188 8.01 -19.50 5.83
CA LEU A 188 9.37 -19.87 6.18
C LEU A 188 9.63 -21.28 5.64
N PRO A 189 10.86 -21.58 5.15
CA PRO A 189 11.21 -22.91 4.74
C PRO A 189 11.08 -23.88 5.92
N ALA A 190 10.45 -25.04 5.68
CA ALA A 190 10.19 -26.05 6.73
C ALA A 190 11.47 -26.70 7.31
N ASP A 191 12.60 -26.50 6.69
CA ASP A 191 13.86 -27.21 6.89
C ASP A 191 14.98 -26.40 7.57
N GLY A 192 14.68 -25.24 8.15
CA GLY A 192 15.63 -24.54 9.06
C GLY A 192 17.02 -24.24 8.46
N THR A 193 17.20 -24.31 7.14
CA THR A 193 18.46 -23.98 6.48
C THR A 193 18.60 -22.46 6.40
N HIS A 194 18.94 -21.86 7.54
CA HIS A 194 19.51 -20.51 7.56
C HIS A 194 20.99 -20.62 7.26
N HIS A 195 21.41 -20.29 6.03
CA HIS A 195 22.75 -19.78 5.83
C HIS A 195 22.72 -18.32 6.30
N ILE A 196 23.20 -18.08 7.50
CA ILE A 196 23.62 -16.76 7.98
C ILE A 196 25.09 -16.68 7.54
N ASP A 197 25.35 -16.02 6.42
CA ASP A 197 26.68 -15.53 6.05
C ASP A 197 26.87 -14.12 6.58
#